data_a8fb2da8315284af93755004318bb06c
#
_entry.id   a8fb2da8315284af93755004318bb06c
#
_cell.length_a   1.000
_cell.length_b   1.000
_cell.length_c   1.000
_cell.angle_alpha   90.00
_cell.angle_beta   90.00
_cell.angle_gamma   90.00
#
_symmetry.space_group_name_H-M   'P 1'
#
loop_
_entity.id
_entity.type
_entity.pdbx_description
1 polymer ?
#
loop_
_entity_poly.entity_id
_entity_poly.type
_entity_poly.pdbx_seq_one_letter_code
_entity_poly.pdbx_strand_id
1 'polypeptide(L)'
;MKYLVLMYADPAATEAMTAAERAEVFRRHEALHQDLEGTGEMLNGAGLAFPRDTKTIRWEGDGVPPTTTDGPLMDTTDHMTAYYVIDCATPERAREIAARVLDFHVVAVELRPVHDSFGMGPT
;
A
#
# COMPACT_ATOMS: atom_id res chain seq x y z
N MET A 1 -5.45 11.30 -13.72
CA MET A 1 -4.20 10.51 -13.60
C MET A 1 -4.29 9.57 -12.42
N LYS A 2 -4.00 8.32 -12.64
CA LYS A 2 -4.06 7.30 -11.59
C LYS A 2 -2.69 6.98 -11.02
N TYR A 3 -2.66 6.75 -9.72
CA TYR A 3 -1.44 6.41 -8.98
C TYR A 3 -1.71 5.28 -8.01
N LEU A 4 -0.70 4.47 -7.76
CA LEU A 4 -0.62 3.62 -6.58
C LEU A 4 0.11 4.39 -5.48
N VAL A 5 -0.48 4.37 -4.29
CA VAL A 5 0.14 4.87 -3.07
C VAL A 5 0.58 3.64 -2.28
N LEU A 6 1.86 3.34 -2.29
CA LEU A 6 2.42 2.12 -1.68
C LEU A 6 3.02 2.48 -0.32
N MET A 7 2.43 1.94 0.74
CA MET A 7 2.79 2.29 2.12
C MET A 7 3.71 1.24 2.73
N TYR A 8 4.81 1.68 3.34
CA TYR A 8 5.84 0.81 3.91
C TYR A 8 5.97 1.02 5.42
N ALA A 9 6.13 -0.07 6.14
CA ALA A 9 6.28 -0.10 7.59
C ALA A 9 7.20 -1.25 8.01
N ASP A 10 7.83 -1.09 9.18
CA ASP A 10 8.54 -2.20 9.83
C ASP A 10 7.49 -3.08 10.53
N PRO A 11 7.37 -4.37 10.15
CA PRO A 11 6.39 -5.26 10.78
C PRO A 11 6.56 -5.40 12.29
N ALA A 12 7.78 -5.37 12.79
CA ALA A 12 8.05 -5.45 14.23
C ALA A 12 7.50 -4.22 14.97
N ALA A 13 7.64 -3.03 14.39
CA ALA A 13 7.07 -1.80 14.94
C ALA A 13 5.53 -1.84 14.92
N THR A 14 4.96 -2.39 13.85
CA THR A 14 3.50 -2.55 13.73
C THR A 14 2.96 -3.49 14.82
N GLU A 15 3.60 -4.63 15.05
CA GLU A 15 3.20 -5.57 16.10
C GLU A 15 3.33 -4.97 17.49
N ALA A 16 4.31 -4.10 17.71
CA ALA A 16 4.58 -3.47 19.00
C ALA A 16 3.64 -2.31 19.33
N MET A 17 2.79 -1.87 18.40
CA MET A 17 1.86 -0.77 18.66
C MET A 17 0.92 -1.07 19.81
N THR A 18 0.71 -0.05 20.66
CA THR A 18 -0.29 -0.10 21.73
C THR A 18 -1.70 0.00 21.17
N ALA A 19 -2.71 -0.36 21.95
CA ALA A 19 -4.10 -0.19 21.56
C ALA A 19 -4.44 1.26 21.23
N ALA A 20 -3.89 2.21 21.97
CA ALA A 20 -4.09 3.64 21.72
C ALA A 20 -3.47 4.08 20.39
N GLU A 21 -2.27 3.59 20.08
CA GLU A 21 -1.59 3.86 18.81
C GLU A 21 -2.35 3.27 17.63
N ARG A 22 -2.87 2.04 17.75
CA ARG A 22 -3.72 1.41 16.71
C ARG A 22 -4.98 2.21 16.47
N ALA A 23 -5.64 2.70 17.52
CA ALA A 23 -6.84 3.51 17.40
C ALA A 23 -6.54 4.84 16.67
N GLU A 24 -5.39 5.47 16.95
CA GLU A 24 -4.96 6.69 16.28
C GLU A 24 -4.69 6.46 14.79
N VAL A 25 -3.98 5.39 14.45
CA VAL A 25 -3.73 5.01 13.05
C VAL A 25 -5.05 4.79 12.31
N PHE A 26 -5.96 4.02 12.90
CA PHE A 26 -7.27 3.76 12.32
C PHE A 26 -8.05 5.06 12.06
N ARG A 27 -8.08 5.95 13.05
CA ARG A 27 -8.80 7.21 12.94
C ARG A 27 -8.26 8.10 11.81
N ARG A 28 -6.94 8.19 11.67
CA ARG A 28 -6.30 8.98 10.61
C ARG A 28 -6.60 8.42 9.22
N HIS A 29 -6.53 7.10 9.07
CA HIS A 29 -6.87 6.44 7.82
C HIS A 29 -8.34 6.62 7.46
N GLU A 30 -9.24 6.49 8.42
CA GLU A 30 -10.66 6.70 8.20
C GLU A 30 -10.97 8.12 7.75
N ALA A 31 -10.35 9.12 8.37
CA ALA A 31 -10.52 10.51 7.97
C ALA A 31 -10.05 10.76 6.53
N LEU A 32 -8.90 10.19 6.16
CA LEU A 32 -8.38 10.27 4.79
C LEU A 32 -9.33 9.60 3.79
N HIS A 33 -9.83 8.39 4.12
CA HIS A 33 -10.79 7.68 3.29
C HIS A 33 -12.04 8.51 3.05
N GLN A 34 -12.61 9.09 4.09
CA GLN A 34 -13.82 9.93 3.97
C GLN A 34 -13.57 11.13 3.07
N ASP A 35 -12.43 11.81 3.22
CA ASP A 35 -12.08 12.96 2.39
C ASP A 35 -11.95 12.56 0.92
N LEU A 36 -11.26 11.46 0.63
CA LEU A 36 -11.00 11.01 -0.75
C LEU A 36 -12.25 10.39 -1.40
N GLU A 37 -13.13 9.79 -0.62
CA GLU A 37 -14.44 9.34 -1.12
C GLU A 37 -15.30 10.56 -1.47
N GLY A 38 -15.27 11.59 -0.65
CA GLY A 38 -16.02 12.83 -0.89
C GLY A 38 -15.58 13.56 -2.15
N THR A 39 -14.30 13.48 -2.52
CA THR A 39 -13.77 14.09 -3.75
C THR A 39 -13.82 13.14 -4.95
N GLY A 40 -14.08 11.86 -4.73
CA GLY A 40 -14.04 10.83 -5.79
C GLY A 40 -12.62 10.39 -6.17
N GLU A 41 -11.61 10.80 -5.41
CA GLU A 41 -10.21 10.48 -5.71
C GLU A 41 -9.82 9.07 -5.27
N MET A 42 -10.48 8.46 -4.30
CA MET A 42 -10.21 7.10 -3.86
C MET A 42 -10.91 6.08 -4.77
N LEU A 43 -10.13 5.24 -5.45
CA LEU A 43 -10.68 4.18 -6.29
C LEU A 43 -10.70 2.83 -5.57
N ASN A 44 -9.61 2.48 -4.90
CA ASN A 44 -9.45 1.18 -4.25
C ASN A 44 -8.32 1.25 -3.23
N GLY A 45 -8.25 0.24 -2.39
CA GLY A 45 -7.17 0.08 -1.43
C GLY A 45 -7.35 -1.16 -0.57
N ALA A 46 -6.26 -1.57 0.06
CA ALA A 46 -6.28 -2.69 0.99
C ALA A 46 -5.13 -2.58 2.00
N GLY A 47 -5.39 -3.04 3.21
CA GLY A 47 -4.34 -3.40 4.15
C GLY A 47 -3.87 -4.82 3.88
N LEU A 48 -2.60 -5.08 4.07
CA LEU A 48 -1.98 -6.37 3.78
C LEU A 48 -1.63 -7.10 5.07
N ALA A 49 -1.65 -8.44 5.01
CA ALA A 49 -1.14 -9.29 6.09
C ALA A 49 0.37 -9.07 6.27
N PHE A 50 0.92 -9.59 7.36
CA PHE A 50 2.35 -9.49 7.63
C PHE A 50 3.18 -10.26 6.59
N PRO A 51 4.44 -9.84 6.35
CA PRO A 51 5.31 -10.52 5.39
C PRO A 51 5.48 -12.01 5.66
N ARG A 52 5.43 -12.45 6.92
CA ARG A 52 5.52 -13.88 7.28
C ARG A 52 4.40 -14.73 6.69
N ASP A 53 3.27 -14.13 6.34
CA ASP A 53 2.13 -14.81 5.72
C ASP A 53 2.21 -14.84 4.19
N THR A 54 3.28 -14.26 3.64
CA THR A 54 3.50 -14.17 2.19
C THR A 54 4.00 -15.49 1.64
N LYS A 55 3.59 -15.82 0.43
CA LYS A 55 4.18 -16.88 -0.39
C LYS A 55 4.88 -16.24 -1.57
N THR A 56 6.10 -16.65 -1.84
CA THR A 56 6.83 -16.23 -3.04
C THR A 56 6.83 -17.38 -4.03
N ILE A 57 6.37 -17.09 -5.24
CA ILE A 57 6.28 -18.07 -6.33
C ILE A 57 7.24 -17.59 -7.42
N ARG A 58 8.16 -18.48 -7.83
CA ARG A 58 9.21 -18.14 -8.80
C ARG A 58 9.07 -18.93 -10.08
N TRP A 59 9.31 -18.28 -11.19
CA TRP A 59 9.46 -18.92 -12.49
C TRP A 59 10.81 -19.65 -12.55
N GLU A 60 10.82 -20.89 -13.02
CA GLU A 60 12.01 -21.74 -13.08
C GLU A 60 12.40 -22.11 -14.52
N GLY A 61 11.66 -21.63 -15.52
CA GLY A 61 11.89 -21.88 -16.93
C GLY A 61 10.67 -22.45 -17.64
N ASP A 62 10.71 -22.43 -18.98
CA ASP A 62 9.62 -22.97 -19.79
C ASP A 62 9.44 -24.48 -19.53
N GLY A 63 8.20 -24.90 -19.27
CA GLY A 63 7.85 -26.29 -19.02
C GLY A 63 8.29 -26.82 -17.64
N VAL A 64 8.87 -25.96 -16.79
CA VAL A 64 9.28 -26.32 -15.44
C VAL A 64 8.25 -25.74 -14.45
N PRO A 65 7.72 -26.55 -13.50
CA PRO A 65 6.79 -26.02 -12.50
C PRO A 65 7.43 -24.91 -11.69
N PRO A 66 6.69 -23.83 -11.39
CA PRO A 66 7.21 -22.79 -10.51
C PRO A 66 7.45 -23.32 -9.10
N THR A 67 8.41 -22.71 -8.41
CA THR A 67 8.66 -23.03 -7.00
C THR A 67 7.90 -22.06 -6.09
N THR A 68 7.47 -22.55 -4.94
CA THR A 68 6.81 -21.76 -3.91
C THR A 68 7.61 -21.83 -2.63
N THR A 69 7.92 -20.67 -2.06
CA THR A 69 8.61 -20.56 -0.77
C THR A 69 7.79 -19.71 0.19
N ASP A 70 7.92 -19.97 1.48
CA ASP A 70 7.31 -19.15 2.52
C ASP A 70 8.10 -17.85 2.69
N GLY A 71 7.38 -16.77 2.93
CA GLY A 71 7.97 -15.46 3.19
C GLY A 71 8.05 -14.57 1.96
N PRO A 72 8.46 -13.32 2.15
CA PRO A 72 8.52 -12.31 1.10
C PRO A 72 9.70 -12.53 0.14
N LEU A 73 9.57 -11.99 -1.08
CA LEU A 73 10.63 -12.03 -2.09
C LEU A 73 11.89 -11.31 -1.65
N MET A 74 11.73 -10.16 -1.01
CA MET A 74 12.84 -9.29 -0.58
C MET A 74 12.97 -9.34 0.94
N ASP A 75 14.21 -9.54 1.42
CA ASP A 75 14.52 -9.46 2.84
C ASP A 75 14.92 -8.03 3.18
N THR A 76 13.96 -7.28 3.69
CA THR A 76 14.10 -5.85 4.03
C THR A 76 13.53 -5.60 5.42
N THR A 77 13.87 -4.45 6.02
CA THR A 77 13.29 -4.03 7.30
C THR A 77 11.87 -3.50 7.10
N ASP A 78 11.68 -2.64 6.09
CA ASP A 78 10.38 -2.09 5.77
C ASP A 78 9.73 -2.89 4.64
N HIS A 79 8.47 -3.24 4.83
CA HIS A 79 7.67 -3.98 3.87
C HIS A 79 6.41 -3.21 3.53
N MET A 80 5.86 -3.46 2.35
CA MET A 80 4.57 -2.88 1.98
C MET A 80 3.48 -3.42 2.91
N THR A 81 2.80 -2.51 3.61
CA THR A 81 1.76 -2.83 4.59
C THR A 81 0.35 -2.52 4.09
N ALA A 82 0.23 -1.66 3.10
CA ALA A 82 -1.05 -1.26 2.51
C ALA A 82 -0.82 -0.56 1.19
N TYR A 83 -1.87 -0.43 0.41
CA TYR A 83 -1.85 0.40 -0.80
C TYR A 83 -3.18 1.09 -1.00
N TYR A 84 -3.16 2.24 -1.69
CA TYR A 84 -4.33 2.87 -2.28
C TYR A 84 -4.14 3.01 -3.79
N VAL A 85 -5.25 2.96 -4.51
CA VAL A 85 -5.33 3.41 -5.91
C VAL A 85 -6.13 4.70 -5.91
N ILE A 86 -5.52 5.78 -6.39
CA ILE A 86 -6.14 7.09 -6.44
C ILE A 86 -6.21 7.61 -7.87
N ASP A 87 -7.19 8.47 -8.14
CA ASP A 87 -7.30 9.21 -9.38
C ASP A 87 -7.40 10.70 -9.04
N CYS A 88 -6.43 11.49 -9.46
CA CYS A 88 -6.35 12.90 -9.13
C CYS A 88 -5.91 13.74 -10.33
N ALA A 89 -6.20 15.05 -10.25
CA ALA A 89 -6.05 15.94 -11.38
C ALA A 89 -4.57 16.26 -11.70
N THR A 90 -3.71 16.30 -10.68
CA THR A 90 -2.32 16.74 -10.84
C THR A 90 -1.35 15.86 -10.05
N PRO A 91 -0.06 15.80 -10.46
CA PRO A 91 0.97 15.14 -9.64
C PRO A 91 1.16 15.77 -8.27
N GLU A 92 0.95 17.07 -8.13
CA GLU A 92 1.03 17.78 -6.86
C GLU A 92 -0.04 17.28 -5.89
N ARG A 93 -1.27 17.10 -6.38
CA ARG A 93 -2.36 16.54 -5.56
C ARG A 93 -2.05 15.12 -5.13
N ALA A 94 -1.48 14.30 -6.02
CA ALA A 94 -1.07 12.95 -5.68
C ALA A 94 -0.04 12.94 -4.54
N ARG A 95 0.94 13.85 -4.56
CA ARG A 95 1.93 13.99 -3.47
C ARG A 95 1.29 14.42 -2.16
N GLU A 96 0.33 15.33 -2.20
CA GLU A 96 -0.41 15.75 -0.99
C GLU A 96 -1.13 14.55 -0.35
N ILE A 97 -1.80 13.75 -1.15
CA ILE A 97 -2.51 12.56 -0.68
C ILE A 97 -1.50 11.55 -0.10
N ALA A 98 -0.42 11.28 -0.82
CA ALA A 98 0.62 10.36 -0.37
C ALA A 98 1.24 10.81 0.96
N ALA A 99 1.49 12.11 1.13
CA ALA A 99 2.04 12.64 2.37
C ALA A 99 1.09 12.43 3.57
N ARG A 100 -0.21 12.40 3.35
CA ARG A 100 -1.20 12.22 4.42
C ARG A 100 -1.21 10.81 5.02
N VAL A 101 -0.67 9.81 4.33
CA VAL A 101 -0.61 8.45 4.88
C VAL A 101 0.60 8.22 5.78
N LEU A 102 1.56 9.15 5.77
CA LEU A 102 2.75 9.06 6.63
C LEU A 102 2.38 9.30 8.10
N ASP A 103 2.93 8.47 8.96
CA ASP A 103 2.81 8.60 10.41
C ASP A 103 4.01 7.92 11.09
N PHE A 104 3.93 7.71 12.41
CA PHE A 104 5.00 7.06 13.16
C PHE A 104 5.23 5.60 12.75
N HIS A 105 4.29 4.99 12.08
CA HIS A 105 4.29 3.57 11.69
C HIS A 105 4.48 3.41 10.17
N VAL A 106 3.78 4.17 9.32
CA VAL A 106 4.02 4.21 7.88
C VAL A 106 5.11 5.25 7.61
N VAL A 107 6.35 4.80 7.58
CA VAL A 107 7.52 5.68 7.56
C VAL A 107 7.92 6.12 6.16
N ALA A 108 7.43 5.44 5.13
CA ALA A 108 7.73 5.77 3.74
C ALA A 108 6.57 5.39 2.83
N VAL A 109 6.42 6.14 1.75
CA VAL A 109 5.42 5.91 0.71
C VAL A 109 6.09 6.02 -0.64
N GLU A 110 5.81 5.07 -1.52
CA GLU A 110 6.10 5.23 -2.93
C GLU A 110 4.83 5.66 -3.66
N LEU A 111 4.94 6.69 -4.47
CA LEU A 111 3.86 7.17 -5.32
C LEU A 111 4.17 6.76 -6.75
N ARG A 112 3.45 5.76 -7.26
CA ARG A 112 3.77 5.16 -8.56
C ARG A 112 2.68 5.43 -9.57
N PRO A 113 2.97 6.12 -10.69
CA PRO A 113 1.99 6.33 -11.75
C PRO A 113 1.52 5.00 -12.35
N VAL A 114 0.23 4.92 -12.65
CA VAL A 114 -0.36 3.76 -13.32
C VAL A 114 -0.18 3.93 -14.84
N HIS A 115 0.41 2.91 -15.48
CA HIS A 115 0.62 2.90 -16.92
C HIS A 115 -0.63 2.38 -17.66
N ASP A 116 -1.17 1.24 -17.22
CA ASP A 116 -2.37 0.62 -17.76
C ASP A 116 -3.39 0.39 -16.66
N SER A 117 -4.68 0.66 -16.95
CA SER A 117 -5.76 0.62 -15.97
C SER A 117 -6.63 -0.62 -16.13
N PHE A 118 -6.04 -1.80 -16.01
CA PHE A 118 -6.78 -3.06 -16.13
C PHE A 118 -7.90 -3.11 -15.08
N GLY A 119 -9.16 -3.05 -15.53
CA GLY A 119 -10.32 -3.15 -14.64
C GLY A 119 -10.58 -1.94 -13.75
N MET A 120 -9.81 -0.87 -13.85
CA MET A 120 -9.99 0.35 -13.05
C MET A 120 -10.74 1.46 -13.79
N GLY A 121 -11.29 1.17 -14.96
CA GLY A 121 -11.93 2.19 -15.81
C GLY A 121 -10.93 3.05 -16.57
N PRO A 122 -11.40 4.04 -17.33
CA PRO A 122 -10.53 4.89 -18.14
C PRO A 122 -9.59 5.74 -17.28
N THR A 123 -8.40 5.99 -17.79
CA THR A 123 -7.41 6.88 -17.18
C THR A 123 -7.61 8.33 -17.63
#